data_513b00eff6f4aebb7b951c18426fe061
#
_entry.id   513b00eff6f4aebb7b951c18426fe061
#
_cell.length_a   1.000
_cell.length_b   1.000
_cell.length_c   1.000
_cell.angle_alpha   90.00
_cell.angle_beta   90.00
_cell.angle_gamma   90.00
#
_symmetry.space_group_name_H-M   'P 1'
#
loop_
_entity.id
_entity.type
_entity.pdbx_description
1 polymer ?
#
loop_
_entity_poly.entity_id
_entity_poly.type
_entity_poly.pdbx_seq_one_letter_code
_entity_poly.pdbx_strand_id
1 'polypeptide(L)'
;MKTQRVTVVDGPLPQGIWERPDMEPHLVTAPEHMAVMRELMQREPAFHRPEFGTTRQDFEKMTAPGFWEVGASGRRYSRQFVLDVLEERYEKATEDVWEVGDFYCLEIAADNYLFTYTLIQGERVTRRSTIWRRSPEGWQILFHQGTAVA
;
A
#
# COMPACT_ATOMS: atom_id res chain seq x y z
N MET A 1 3.65 -21.98 -0.28
CA MET A 1 3.73 -20.77 0.57
C MET A 1 4.35 -19.65 -0.23
N LYS A 2 3.69 -18.53 -0.30
CA LYS A 2 4.19 -17.36 -1.01
C LYS A 2 5.27 -16.67 -0.17
N THR A 3 6.50 -16.61 -0.67
CA THR A 3 7.56 -15.84 -0.05
C THR A 3 7.72 -14.54 -0.83
N GLN A 4 7.38 -13.43 -0.20
CA GLN A 4 7.54 -12.13 -0.79
C GLN A 4 8.52 -11.31 0.05
N ARG A 5 9.52 -10.77 -0.61
CA ARG A 5 10.47 -9.89 0.03
C ARG A 5 10.17 -8.45 -0.38
N VAL A 6 9.89 -7.63 0.62
CA VAL A 6 9.69 -6.20 0.42
C VAL A 6 10.88 -5.47 1.04
N THR A 7 11.57 -4.69 0.22
CA THR A 7 12.64 -3.82 0.67
C THR A 7 12.07 -2.41 0.85
N VAL A 8 12.11 -1.92 2.07
CA VAL A 8 11.68 -0.56 2.40
C VAL A 8 12.90 0.35 2.29
N VAL A 9 12.79 1.37 1.45
CA VAL A 9 13.83 2.38 1.28
C VAL A 9 13.49 3.57 2.17
N ASP A 10 14.39 3.90 3.09
CA ASP A 10 14.26 5.08 3.94
C ASP A 10 14.72 6.30 3.14
N GLY A 11 13.76 7.06 2.65
CA GLY A 11 14.02 8.23 1.81
C GLY A 11 13.57 8.04 0.36
N PRO A 12 13.99 8.94 -0.52
CA PRO A 12 13.60 8.86 -1.92
C PRO A 12 14.22 7.65 -2.61
N LEU A 13 13.42 7.00 -3.46
CA LEU A 13 13.91 5.93 -4.33
C LEU A 13 14.89 6.50 -5.36
N PRO A 14 15.77 5.65 -5.93
CA PRO A 14 16.67 6.10 -6.98
C PRO A 14 15.90 6.78 -8.11
N GLN A 15 16.39 7.94 -8.54
CA GLN A 15 15.76 8.67 -9.63
C GLN A 15 15.82 7.86 -10.92
N GLY A 16 14.69 7.78 -11.60
CA GLY A 16 14.55 7.11 -12.87
C GLY A 16 13.80 7.98 -13.88
N ILE A 17 13.61 7.44 -15.07
CA ILE A 17 12.91 8.16 -16.14
C ILE A 17 11.46 8.50 -15.80
N TRP A 18 10.90 7.85 -14.78
CA TRP A 18 9.54 8.12 -14.30
C TRP A 18 9.46 9.38 -13.43
N GLU A 19 10.59 9.92 -13.01
CA GLU A 19 10.59 11.12 -12.18
C GLU A 19 10.72 12.37 -13.04
N ARG A 20 9.88 13.34 -12.73
CA ARG A 20 9.89 14.66 -13.33
C ARG A 20 10.00 15.69 -12.22
N PRO A 21 11.22 15.94 -11.70
CA PRO A 21 11.40 16.82 -10.53
C PRO A 21 10.80 18.21 -10.73
N ASP A 22 10.72 18.68 -11.98
CA ASP A 22 10.09 19.94 -12.35
C ASP A 22 8.56 19.95 -12.18
N MET A 23 7.95 18.76 -12.08
CA MET A 23 6.50 18.59 -11.97
C MET A 23 6.07 17.94 -10.65
N GLU A 24 6.99 17.28 -9.98
CA GLU A 24 6.68 16.53 -8.77
C GLU A 24 6.39 17.45 -7.59
N PRO A 25 5.39 17.15 -6.75
CA PRO A 25 5.19 17.88 -5.53
C PRO A 25 6.29 17.57 -4.52
N HIS A 26 6.61 18.53 -3.67
CA HIS A 26 7.50 18.30 -2.55
C HIS A 26 6.69 17.85 -1.35
N LEU A 27 6.64 16.53 -1.11
CA LEU A 27 5.82 15.93 -0.07
C LEU A 27 6.67 15.62 1.17
N VAL A 28 6.36 16.30 2.27
CA VAL A 28 7.00 16.09 3.56
C VAL A 28 5.94 15.80 4.60
N THR A 29 6.05 14.66 5.26
CA THR A 29 5.12 14.29 6.33
C THR A 29 5.32 15.21 7.53
N ALA A 30 4.22 15.77 8.04
CA ALA A 30 4.27 16.63 9.22
C ALA A 30 4.80 15.86 10.44
N PRO A 31 5.55 16.49 11.34
CA PRO A 31 6.13 15.82 12.50
C PRO A 31 5.11 15.05 13.34
N GLU A 32 3.91 15.60 13.51
CA GLU A 32 2.83 14.97 14.28
C GLU A 32 2.29 13.69 13.63
N HIS A 33 2.55 13.46 12.35
CA HIS A 33 2.10 12.27 11.61
C HIS A 33 3.21 11.24 11.38
N MET A 34 4.43 11.54 11.80
CA MET A 34 5.59 10.65 11.54
C MET A 34 5.44 9.28 12.21
N ALA A 35 4.90 9.23 13.42
CA ALA A 35 4.70 7.97 14.12
C ALA A 35 3.71 7.07 13.36
N VAL A 36 2.61 7.65 12.88
CA VAL A 36 1.63 6.95 12.05
C VAL A 36 2.26 6.49 10.73
N MET A 37 3.02 7.37 10.09
CA MET A 37 3.70 7.01 8.85
C MET A 37 4.58 5.78 9.02
N ARG A 38 5.35 5.70 10.12
CA ARG A 38 6.23 4.56 10.39
C ARG A 38 5.43 3.28 10.61
N GLU A 39 4.28 3.35 11.30
CA GLU A 39 3.40 2.19 11.47
C GLU A 39 2.88 1.69 10.12
N LEU A 40 2.42 2.60 9.26
CA LEU A 40 1.85 2.23 7.97
C LEU A 40 2.90 1.75 6.97
N MET A 41 4.12 2.27 7.04
CA MET A 41 5.25 1.76 6.24
C MET A 41 5.47 0.26 6.45
N GLN A 42 5.21 -0.25 7.65
CA GLN A 42 5.38 -1.67 7.95
C GLN A 42 4.25 -2.53 7.39
N ARG A 43 3.10 -1.91 7.09
CA ARG A 43 1.90 -2.59 6.62
C ARG A 43 1.74 -2.58 5.10
N GLU A 44 2.45 -1.69 4.43
CA GLU A 44 2.40 -1.57 2.97
C GLU A 44 3.58 -2.28 2.30
N PRO A 45 3.45 -2.88 1.11
CA PRO A 45 2.19 -2.98 0.35
C PRO A 45 1.14 -3.84 1.07
N ALA A 46 -0.04 -3.27 1.19
CA ALA A 46 -1.13 -3.94 1.92
C ALA A 46 -1.38 -5.34 1.36
N PHE A 47 -1.69 -6.29 2.23
CA PHE A 47 -1.91 -7.70 1.90
C PHE A 47 -0.65 -8.48 1.48
N HIS A 48 0.48 -7.81 1.35
CA HIS A 48 1.74 -8.44 0.94
C HIS A 48 2.77 -8.47 2.07
N ARG A 49 2.30 -8.30 3.29
CA ARG A 49 3.08 -8.40 4.53
C ARG A 49 2.56 -9.57 5.36
N PRO A 50 3.16 -10.78 5.19
CA PRO A 50 2.66 -11.99 5.87
C PRO A 50 2.59 -11.89 7.38
N GLU A 51 3.43 -11.05 7.99
CA GLU A 51 3.43 -10.81 9.44
C GLU A 51 2.10 -10.25 9.98
N PHE A 52 1.29 -9.64 9.11
CA PHE A 52 -0.02 -9.11 9.48
C PHE A 52 -1.17 -10.04 9.13
N GLY A 53 -0.88 -11.18 8.52
CA GLY A 53 -1.86 -12.19 8.23
C GLY A 53 -1.84 -12.67 6.77
N THR A 54 -2.27 -13.90 6.57
CA THR A 54 -2.27 -14.56 5.26
C THR A 54 -3.57 -15.27 4.96
N THR A 55 -4.54 -15.24 5.88
CA THR A 55 -5.82 -15.94 5.74
C THR A 55 -6.92 -14.98 5.31
N ARG A 56 -8.00 -15.53 4.76
CA ARG A 56 -9.22 -14.78 4.44
C ARG A 56 -9.71 -13.96 5.62
N GLN A 57 -9.72 -14.57 6.80
CA GLN A 57 -10.17 -13.92 8.02
C GLN A 57 -9.27 -12.73 8.39
N ASP A 58 -7.95 -12.86 8.20
CA ASP A 58 -7.02 -11.76 8.42
C ASP A 58 -7.31 -10.59 7.48
N PHE A 59 -7.54 -10.88 6.19
CA PHE A 59 -7.85 -9.85 5.20
C PHE A 59 -9.18 -9.17 5.46
N GLU A 60 -10.16 -9.91 5.96
CA GLU A 60 -11.44 -9.33 6.37
C GLU A 60 -11.27 -8.33 7.51
N LYS A 61 -10.39 -8.61 8.46
CA LYS A 61 -10.09 -7.70 9.57
C LYS A 61 -9.33 -6.45 9.11
N MET A 62 -8.48 -6.58 8.10
CA MET A 62 -7.69 -5.46 7.56
C MET A 62 -8.51 -4.50 6.71
N THR A 63 -9.69 -4.89 6.27
CA THR A 63 -10.50 -4.10 5.35
C THR A 63 -11.79 -3.63 6.00
N ALA A 64 -12.14 -2.37 5.78
CA ALA A 64 -13.46 -1.88 6.17
C ALA A 64 -14.54 -2.57 5.34
N PRO A 65 -15.79 -2.69 5.87
CA PRO A 65 -16.87 -3.33 5.12
C PRO A 65 -17.12 -2.75 3.75
N GLY A 66 -16.91 -1.45 3.58
CA GLY A 66 -17.08 -0.76 2.30
C GLY A 66 -15.81 -0.64 1.46
N PHE A 67 -14.77 -1.37 1.77
CA PHE A 67 -13.51 -1.32 1.03
C PHE A 67 -13.69 -1.65 -0.45
N TRP A 68 -12.96 -0.93 -1.28
CA TRP A 68 -12.81 -1.23 -2.71
C TRP A 68 -11.50 -0.64 -3.21
N GLU A 69 -11.08 -1.01 -4.41
CA GLU A 69 -9.85 -0.48 -4.97
C GLU A 69 -9.93 -0.22 -6.47
N VAL A 70 -9.03 0.64 -6.94
CA VAL A 70 -8.74 0.85 -8.35
C VAL A 70 -7.36 0.29 -8.64
N GLY A 71 -7.29 -0.72 -9.48
CA GLY A 71 -6.00 -1.30 -9.89
C GLY A 71 -5.25 -0.41 -10.87
N ALA A 72 -3.98 -0.72 -11.07
CA ALA A 72 -3.12 0.05 -11.99
C ALA A 72 -3.61 0.05 -13.44
N SER A 73 -4.46 -0.89 -13.81
CA SER A 73 -5.12 -0.95 -15.12
C SER A 73 -6.28 0.04 -15.25
N GLY A 74 -6.71 0.66 -14.15
CA GLY A 74 -7.89 1.51 -14.08
C GLY A 74 -9.18 0.77 -13.76
N ARG A 75 -9.14 -0.56 -13.62
CA ARG A 75 -10.32 -1.34 -13.26
C ARG A 75 -10.64 -1.19 -11.78
N ARG A 76 -11.93 -1.16 -11.46
CA ARG A 76 -12.41 -1.13 -10.08
C ARG A 76 -12.67 -2.54 -9.60
N TYR A 77 -12.31 -2.82 -8.36
CA TYR A 77 -12.49 -4.12 -7.74
C TYR A 77 -13.21 -4.00 -6.40
N SER A 78 -14.23 -4.83 -6.21
CA SER A 78 -14.96 -4.89 -4.95
C SER A 78 -14.11 -5.55 -3.86
N ARG A 79 -14.47 -5.32 -2.61
CA ARG A 79 -13.87 -6.01 -1.46
C ARG A 79 -13.88 -7.53 -1.65
N GLN A 80 -15.03 -8.08 -2.04
CA GLN A 80 -15.18 -9.52 -2.26
C GLN A 80 -14.17 -10.04 -3.29
N PHE A 81 -14.08 -9.36 -4.43
CA PHE A 81 -13.15 -9.76 -5.49
C PHE A 81 -11.69 -9.73 -5.01
N VAL A 82 -11.30 -8.66 -4.30
CA VAL A 82 -9.94 -8.52 -3.78
C VAL A 82 -9.62 -9.65 -2.80
N LEU A 83 -10.53 -9.95 -1.89
CA LEU A 83 -10.32 -11.01 -0.91
C LEU A 83 -10.21 -12.39 -1.58
N ASP A 84 -11.01 -12.64 -2.60
CA ASP A 84 -10.95 -13.89 -3.37
C ASP A 84 -9.60 -14.04 -4.09
N VAL A 85 -9.11 -12.98 -4.71
CA VAL A 85 -7.81 -12.98 -5.39
C VAL A 85 -6.66 -13.19 -4.42
N LEU A 86 -6.71 -12.56 -3.24
CA LEU A 86 -5.67 -12.71 -2.23
C LEU A 86 -5.62 -14.14 -1.68
N GLU A 87 -6.76 -14.73 -1.41
CA GLU A 87 -6.85 -16.10 -0.95
C GLU A 87 -6.23 -17.06 -1.97
N GLU A 88 -6.56 -16.89 -3.25
CA GLU A 88 -5.97 -17.68 -4.34
C GLU A 88 -4.45 -17.47 -4.44
N ARG A 89 -3.97 -16.22 -4.33
CA ARG A 89 -2.54 -15.93 -4.40
C ARG A 89 -1.73 -16.58 -3.29
N TYR A 90 -2.24 -16.60 -2.08
CA TYR A 90 -1.53 -17.16 -0.95
C TYR A 90 -1.47 -18.69 -0.97
N GLU A 91 -2.26 -19.34 -1.83
CA GLU A 91 -2.16 -20.77 -2.09
C GLU A 91 -0.97 -21.11 -3.01
N LYS A 92 -0.46 -20.15 -3.76
CA LYS A 92 0.64 -20.35 -4.71
C LYS A 92 1.96 -19.88 -4.12
N ALA A 93 3.00 -20.72 -4.26
CA ALA A 93 4.35 -20.33 -3.90
C ALA A 93 4.92 -19.40 -4.98
N THR A 94 5.23 -18.15 -4.60
CA THR A 94 5.93 -17.21 -5.47
C THR A 94 6.99 -16.49 -4.68
N GLU A 95 8.09 -16.15 -5.32
CA GLU A 95 9.15 -15.36 -4.74
C GLU A 95 9.30 -14.07 -5.55
N ASP A 96 8.89 -12.96 -4.93
CA ASP A 96 8.98 -11.63 -5.54
C ASP A 96 9.79 -10.72 -4.64
N VAL A 97 10.62 -9.89 -5.24
CA VAL A 97 11.35 -8.83 -4.55
C VAL A 97 10.80 -7.49 -5.03
N TRP A 98 10.19 -6.75 -4.11
CA TRP A 98 9.63 -5.44 -4.40
C TRP A 98 10.34 -4.38 -3.56
N GLU A 99 10.46 -3.18 -4.12
CA GLU A 99 10.98 -2.03 -3.40
C GLU A 99 9.86 -1.01 -3.19
N VAL A 100 9.83 -0.43 -2.01
CA VAL A 100 8.86 0.63 -1.67
C VAL A 100 9.59 1.81 -1.06
N GLY A 101 9.16 3.01 -1.41
CA GLY A 101 9.75 4.24 -0.92
C GLY A 101 8.87 5.45 -1.25
N ASP A 102 9.41 6.66 -1.09
CA ASP A 102 8.70 7.92 -1.32
C ASP A 102 7.43 8.02 -0.47
N PHE A 103 7.53 7.67 0.80
CA PHE A 103 6.39 7.65 1.70
C PHE A 103 5.93 9.04 2.09
N TYR A 104 4.61 9.22 2.09
CA TYR A 104 3.96 10.43 2.60
C TYR A 104 2.69 10.05 3.33
N CYS A 105 2.43 10.69 4.46
CA CYS A 105 1.27 10.43 5.30
C CYS A 105 0.60 11.75 5.71
N LEU A 106 -0.71 11.82 5.53
CA LEU A 106 -1.51 12.99 5.88
C LEU A 106 -2.79 12.55 6.59
N GLU A 107 -3.06 13.09 7.76
CA GLU A 107 -4.37 12.93 8.40
C GLU A 107 -5.39 13.76 7.64
N ILE A 108 -6.40 13.12 7.05
CA ILE A 108 -7.44 13.79 6.27
C ILE A 108 -8.74 14.00 7.04
N ALA A 109 -8.93 13.25 8.11
CA ALA A 109 -10.01 13.39 9.07
C ALA A 109 -9.58 12.67 10.35
N ALA A 110 -10.30 12.84 11.45
CA ALA A 110 -9.94 12.18 12.70
C ALA A 110 -9.77 10.67 12.50
N ASP A 111 -8.58 10.15 12.82
CA ASP A 111 -8.19 8.74 12.70
C ASP A 111 -8.22 8.18 11.27
N ASN A 112 -8.31 9.04 10.25
CA ASN A 112 -8.26 8.65 8.85
C ASN A 112 -7.05 9.30 8.18
N TYR A 113 -6.25 8.48 7.48
CA TYR A 113 -4.98 8.90 6.93
C TYR A 113 -4.86 8.54 5.46
N LEU A 114 -4.44 9.50 4.65
CA LEU A 114 -3.97 9.25 3.30
C LEU A 114 -2.50 8.84 3.40
N PHE A 115 -2.17 7.68 2.86
CA PHE A 115 -0.80 7.17 2.83
C PHE A 115 -0.41 6.89 1.38
N THR A 116 0.65 7.53 0.92
CA THR A 116 1.12 7.37 -0.46
C THR A 116 2.56 6.89 -0.51
N TYR A 117 2.89 6.16 -1.55
CA TYR A 117 4.24 5.64 -1.76
C TYR A 117 4.44 5.22 -3.22
N THR A 118 5.69 4.90 -3.55
CA THR A 118 6.07 4.34 -4.83
C THR A 118 6.44 2.88 -4.64
N LEU A 119 5.91 2.01 -5.50
CA LEU A 119 6.21 0.59 -5.53
C LEU A 119 6.93 0.24 -6.82
N ILE A 120 8.08 -0.42 -6.70
CA ILE A 120 8.86 -0.91 -7.83
C ILE A 120 8.83 -2.44 -7.81
N GLN A 121 8.30 -3.01 -8.89
CA GLN A 121 8.21 -4.45 -9.11
C GLN A 121 8.96 -4.77 -10.41
N GLY A 122 10.27 -5.03 -10.30
CA GLY A 122 11.10 -5.15 -11.47
C GLY A 122 11.15 -3.84 -12.25
N GLU A 123 10.69 -3.85 -13.51
CA GLU A 123 10.64 -2.64 -14.35
C GLU A 123 9.34 -1.86 -14.17
N ARG A 124 8.37 -2.44 -13.48
CA ARG A 124 7.08 -1.80 -13.27
C ARG A 124 7.13 -0.86 -12.07
N VAL A 125 6.81 0.40 -12.29
CA VAL A 125 6.72 1.42 -11.25
C VAL A 125 5.27 1.86 -11.14
N THR A 126 4.74 1.85 -9.91
CA THR A 126 3.38 2.34 -9.62
C THR A 126 3.42 3.34 -8.47
N ARG A 127 2.59 4.38 -8.58
CA ARG A 127 2.28 5.29 -7.47
C ARG A 127 1.05 4.74 -6.78
N ARG A 128 1.12 4.59 -5.46
CA ARG A 128 0.07 3.95 -4.69
C ARG A 128 -0.46 4.86 -3.61
N SER A 129 -1.77 4.77 -3.38
CA SER A 129 -2.48 5.54 -2.37
C SER A 129 -3.40 4.63 -1.61
N THR A 130 -3.36 4.70 -0.29
CA THR A 130 -4.24 3.94 0.59
C THR A 130 -4.85 4.90 1.59
N ILE A 131 -6.15 4.76 1.83
CA ILE A 131 -6.81 5.45 2.93
C ILE A 131 -6.95 4.44 4.08
N TRP A 132 -6.26 4.71 5.16
CA TRP A 132 -6.26 3.92 6.37
C TRP A 132 -7.10 4.58 7.45
N ARG A 133 -7.80 3.76 8.22
CA ARG A 133 -8.53 4.21 9.40
C ARG A 133 -8.00 3.47 10.63
N ARG A 134 -7.66 4.24 11.67
CA ARG A 134 -7.34 3.68 12.99
C ARG A 134 -8.63 3.46 13.74
N SER A 135 -8.85 2.24 14.23
CA SER A 135 -10.01 1.89 15.05
C SER A 135 -9.54 1.19 16.33
N PRO A 136 -10.42 1.03 17.34
CA PRO A 136 -10.07 0.24 18.52
C PRO A 136 -9.65 -1.19 18.21
N GLU A 137 -10.06 -1.71 17.07
CA GLU A 137 -9.75 -3.07 16.62
C GLU A 137 -8.49 -3.13 15.77
N GLY A 138 -7.85 -1.99 15.50
CA GLY A 138 -6.64 -1.87 14.70
C GLY A 138 -6.84 -1.09 13.40
N TRP A 139 -5.84 -1.15 12.53
CA TRP A 139 -5.86 -0.45 11.26
C TRP A 139 -6.73 -1.16 10.24
N GLN A 140 -7.57 -0.40 9.56
CA GLN A 140 -8.40 -0.89 8.45
C GLN A 140 -8.21 -0.04 7.21
N ILE A 141 -8.22 -0.69 6.05
CA ILE A 141 -8.14 -0.02 4.76
C ILE A 141 -9.55 0.30 4.28
N LEU A 142 -9.77 1.55 3.90
CA LEU A 142 -11.04 1.99 3.31
C LEU A 142 -11.01 1.95 1.80
N PHE A 143 -9.86 2.31 1.22
CA PHE A 143 -9.69 2.44 -0.22
C PHE A 143 -8.22 2.31 -0.59
N HIS A 144 -7.95 1.75 -1.76
CA HIS A 144 -6.61 1.68 -2.33
C HIS A 144 -6.64 1.96 -3.83
N GLN A 145 -5.61 2.64 -4.33
CA GLN A 145 -5.44 2.87 -5.75
C GLN A 145 -3.97 2.81 -6.13
N GLY A 146 -3.69 2.07 -7.20
CA GLY A 146 -2.39 2.07 -7.84
C GLY A 146 -2.50 2.66 -9.25
N THR A 147 -1.48 3.41 -9.66
CA THR A 147 -1.42 3.97 -11.00
C THR A 147 -0.03 3.71 -11.58
N ALA A 148 0.03 3.10 -12.75
CA ALA A 148 1.30 2.85 -13.42
C ALA A 148 1.91 4.16 -13.89
N VAL A 149 3.21 4.33 -13.68
CA VAL A 149 3.95 5.47 -14.22
C VAL A 149 4.31 5.16 -15.66
N ALA A 150 3.92 6.06 -16.55
CA ALA A 150 4.18 5.92 -17.97
C ALA A 150 5.62 6.35 -18.33
#